data_b790c244ba4837710d217759f6567e11
#
_entry.id   b790c244ba4837710d217759f6567e11
#
_cell.length_a   1.000
_cell.length_b   1.000
_cell.length_c   1.000
_cell.angle_alpha   90.00
_cell.angle_beta   90.00
_cell.angle_gamma   90.00
#
_symmetry.space_group_name_H-M   'P 1'
#
loop_
_entity.id
_entity.type
_entity.pdbx_description
1 polymer ?
#
loop_
_entity_poly.entity_id
_entity_poly.type
_entity_poly.pdbx_seq_one_letter_code
_entity_poly.pdbx_strand_id
1 'polypeptide(L)'
;MDFNLTDEQELIVASYRDYMESENWETYFHECDEKHEYPLRWAQGLCEMGFDRIMLDEEHGGLGLEQPITTLMAIYEVLGQYGAPTYVLYLLTGYNTIVREGTQEQIDACLKYLGTGEQVVNSACTEPGAG
;
A
#
# COMPACT_ATOMS: atom_id res chain seq x y z
N MET A 1 -0.97 -21.34 -19.33
CA MET A 1 -0.93 -20.11 -18.51
C MET A 1 -0.60 -20.57 -17.10
N ASP A 2 0.48 -20.09 -16.53
CA ASP A 2 0.87 -20.43 -15.16
C ASP A 2 0.30 -19.35 -14.22
N PHE A 3 -0.41 -19.78 -13.16
CA PHE A 3 -1.02 -18.90 -12.16
C PHE A 3 -0.28 -18.96 -10.81
N ASN A 4 0.83 -19.71 -10.76
CA ASN A 4 1.64 -19.75 -9.55
C ASN A 4 2.41 -18.44 -9.38
N LEU A 5 2.62 -18.05 -8.13
CA LEU A 5 3.55 -16.98 -7.79
C LEU A 5 4.99 -17.44 -8.09
N THR A 6 5.84 -16.50 -8.41
CA THR A 6 7.29 -16.75 -8.45
C THR A 6 7.85 -16.89 -7.04
N ASP A 7 9.03 -17.51 -6.91
CA ASP A 7 9.71 -17.65 -5.61
C ASP A 7 9.91 -16.28 -4.93
N GLU A 8 10.21 -15.23 -5.72
CA GLU A 8 10.34 -13.85 -5.22
C GLU A 8 9.00 -13.32 -4.68
N GLN A 9 7.92 -13.52 -5.42
CA GLN A 9 6.59 -13.11 -4.98
C GLN A 9 6.15 -13.86 -3.73
N GLU A 10 6.42 -15.16 -3.63
CA GLU A 10 6.13 -15.95 -2.44
C GLU A 10 6.87 -15.43 -1.20
N LEU A 11 8.16 -15.07 -1.34
CA LEU A 11 8.94 -14.47 -0.25
C LEU A 11 8.38 -13.11 0.19
N ILE A 12 8.02 -12.26 -0.77
CA ILE A 12 7.40 -10.97 -0.47
C ILE A 12 6.08 -11.18 0.27
N VAL A 13 5.20 -12.02 -0.23
CA VAL A 13 3.89 -12.31 0.37
C VAL A 13 4.03 -12.91 1.77
N ALA A 14 5.00 -13.82 1.97
CA ALA A 14 5.30 -14.39 3.27
C ALA A 14 5.69 -13.33 4.30
N SER A 15 6.50 -12.34 3.92
CA SER A 15 6.89 -11.26 4.83
C SER A 15 5.70 -10.43 5.33
N TYR A 16 4.70 -10.18 4.47
CA TYR A 16 3.47 -9.50 4.89
C TYR A 16 2.60 -10.37 5.81
N ARG A 17 2.58 -11.68 5.61
CA ARG A 17 1.93 -12.62 6.52
C ARG A 17 2.59 -12.60 7.89
N ASP A 18 3.91 -12.69 7.96
CA ASP A 18 4.67 -12.63 9.20
C ASP A 18 4.42 -11.30 9.94
N TYR A 19 4.32 -10.20 9.20
CA TYR A 19 3.98 -8.91 9.77
C TYR A 19 2.58 -8.91 10.41
N MET A 20 1.59 -9.47 9.72
CA MET A 20 0.23 -9.57 10.27
C MET A 20 0.13 -10.52 11.47
N GLU A 21 1.01 -11.51 11.56
CA GLU A 21 1.08 -12.44 12.70
C GLU A 21 1.92 -11.92 13.88
N SER A 22 2.71 -10.86 13.67
CA SER A 22 3.62 -10.32 14.69
C SER A 22 2.91 -9.67 15.88
N GLU A 23 1.69 -9.18 15.69
CA GLU A 23 0.89 -8.49 16.70
C GLU A 23 -0.61 -8.81 16.55
N ASN A 24 -1.41 -8.43 17.57
CA ASN A 24 -2.87 -8.47 17.47
C ASN A 24 -3.40 -7.22 16.76
N TRP A 25 -3.26 -7.18 15.44
CA TRP A 25 -3.72 -6.07 14.62
C TRP A 25 -5.24 -5.88 14.63
N GLU A 26 -6.01 -6.95 14.79
CA GLU A 26 -7.47 -6.86 14.86
C GLU A 26 -7.90 -5.95 16.02
N THR A 27 -7.34 -6.13 17.21
CA THR A 27 -7.62 -5.25 18.36
C THR A 27 -7.22 -3.80 18.08
N TYR A 28 -6.04 -3.60 17.45
CA TYR A 28 -5.59 -2.26 17.08
C TYR A 28 -6.50 -1.58 16.07
N PHE A 29 -6.98 -2.30 15.07
CA PHE A 29 -7.91 -1.75 14.08
C PHE A 29 -9.25 -1.37 14.73
N HIS A 30 -9.77 -2.20 15.62
CA HIS A 30 -10.97 -1.87 16.41
C HIS A 30 -10.81 -0.60 17.25
N GLU A 31 -9.67 -0.44 17.91
CA GLU A 31 -9.38 0.77 18.70
C GLU A 31 -9.31 2.02 17.82
N CYS A 32 -8.70 1.92 16.64
CA CYS A 32 -8.64 3.01 15.68
C CYS A 32 -10.03 3.39 15.16
N ASP A 33 -10.86 2.39 14.84
CA ASP A 33 -12.23 2.60 14.35
C ASP A 33 -13.12 3.29 15.40
N GLU A 34 -13.08 2.82 16.64
CA GLU A 34 -13.82 3.44 17.77
C GLU A 34 -13.42 4.90 18.00
N LYS A 35 -12.15 5.23 17.82
CA LYS A 35 -11.60 6.58 18.00
C LYS A 35 -11.70 7.45 16.74
N HIS A 36 -12.12 6.88 15.61
CA HIS A 36 -12.07 7.51 14.27
C HIS A 36 -10.66 7.99 13.90
N GLU A 37 -9.65 7.18 14.21
CA GLU A 37 -8.24 7.46 13.95
C GLU A 37 -7.72 6.63 12.79
N TYR A 38 -6.80 7.22 12.02
CA TYR A 38 -6.06 6.51 10.99
C TYR A 38 -5.09 5.51 11.63
N PRO A 39 -5.02 4.24 11.18
CA PRO A 39 -4.16 3.22 11.76
C PRO A 39 -2.68 3.44 11.37
N LEU A 40 -2.11 4.58 11.80
CA LEU A 40 -0.81 5.08 11.38
C LEU A 40 0.32 4.08 11.65
N ARG A 41 0.38 3.49 12.83
CA ARG A 41 1.44 2.53 13.21
C ARG A 41 1.49 1.33 12.26
N TRP A 42 0.34 0.80 11.90
CA TRP A 42 0.25 -0.30 10.94
C TRP A 42 0.63 0.14 9.53
N ALA A 43 0.17 1.30 9.08
CA ALA A 43 0.51 1.86 7.79
C ALA A 43 2.02 2.15 7.66
N GLN A 44 2.65 2.66 8.71
CA GLN A 44 4.10 2.87 8.76
C GLN A 44 4.87 1.57 8.58
N GLY A 45 4.50 0.50 9.32
CA GLY A 45 5.14 -0.79 9.15
C GLY A 45 4.99 -1.38 7.75
N LEU A 46 3.83 -1.22 7.11
CA LEU A 46 3.66 -1.60 5.70
C LEU A 46 4.60 -0.82 4.77
N CYS A 47 4.71 0.50 4.97
CA CYS A 47 5.57 1.35 4.15
C CYS A 47 7.06 1.07 4.39
N GLU A 48 7.47 0.74 5.62
CA GLU A 48 8.83 0.27 5.93
C GLU A 48 9.18 -1.02 5.17
N MET A 49 8.19 -1.88 4.93
CA MET A 49 8.32 -3.08 4.10
C MET A 49 8.25 -2.79 2.59
N GLY A 50 8.02 -1.54 2.19
CA GLY A 50 7.97 -1.11 0.80
C GLY A 50 6.59 -1.23 0.13
N PHE A 51 5.50 -1.35 0.88
CA PHE A 51 4.15 -1.50 0.34
C PHE A 51 3.76 -0.37 -0.62
N ASP A 52 4.05 0.88 -0.26
CA ASP A 52 3.79 2.07 -1.07
C ASP A 52 4.70 2.21 -2.30
N ARG A 53 5.73 1.34 -2.41
CA ARG A 53 6.74 1.31 -3.48
C ARG A 53 6.50 0.21 -4.52
N ILE A 54 5.58 -0.71 -4.25
CA ILE A 54 5.34 -1.89 -5.10
C ILE A 54 5.00 -1.50 -6.54
N MET A 55 4.21 -0.44 -6.71
CA MET A 55 3.70 0.02 -8.00
C MET A 55 4.63 1.03 -8.69
N LEU A 56 5.74 1.39 -8.08
CA LEU A 56 6.70 2.36 -8.61
C LEU A 56 7.91 1.66 -9.23
N ASP A 57 8.49 2.29 -10.26
CA ASP A 57 9.77 1.91 -10.81
C ASP A 57 10.94 2.38 -9.91
N GLU A 58 12.13 1.85 -10.16
CA GLU A 58 13.35 2.18 -9.39
C GLU A 58 13.72 3.67 -9.49
N GLU A 59 13.46 4.33 -10.63
CA GLU A 59 13.76 5.74 -10.84
C GLU A 59 13.01 6.63 -9.86
N HIS A 60 11.80 6.22 -9.46
CA HIS A 60 10.94 6.92 -8.51
C HIS A 60 10.99 6.32 -7.09
N GLY A 61 12.03 5.55 -6.79
CA GLY A 61 12.23 4.95 -5.47
C GLY A 61 11.39 3.70 -5.21
N GLY A 62 10.82 3.12 -6.24
CA GLY A 62 10.05 1.89 -6.19
C GLY A 62 10.90 0.62 -6.14
N LEU A 63 10.23 -0.52 -6.07
CA LEU A 63 10.88 -1.84 -6.02
C LEU A 63 11.24 -2.37 -7.42
N GLY A 64 10.77 -1.75 -8.50
CA GLY A 64 11.06 -2.18 -9.87
C GLY A 64 10.61 -3.60 -10.20
N LEU A 65 9.53 -4.08 -9.58
CA LEU A 65 9.05 -5.44 -9.76
C LEU A 65 8.59 -5.70 -11.20
N GLU A 66 8.92 -6.86 -11.74
CA GLU A 66 8.48 -7.25 -13.09
C GLU A 66 6.95 -7.40 -13.19
N GLN A 67 6.30 -7.87 -12.11
CA GLN A 67 4.85 -8.08 -12.04
C GLN A 67 4.24 -7.40 -10.81
N PRO A 68 4.27 -6.07 -10.72
CA PRO A 68 3.87 -5.36 -9.51
C PRO A 68 2.39 -5.55 -9.15
N ILE A 69 1.49 -5.60 -10.15
CA ILE A 69 0.05 -5.78 -9.92
C ILE A 69 -0.25 -7.16 -9.34
N THR A 70 0.34 -8.22 -9.90
CA THR A 70 0.13 -9.59 -9.40
C THR A 70 0.66 -9.72 -7.98
N THR A 71 1.83 -9.18 -7.70
CA THR A 71 2.42 -9.15 -6.35
C THR A 71 1.53 -8.40 -5.37
N LEU A 72 1.06 -7.20 -5.76
CA LEU A 72 0.16 -6.40 -4.94
C LEU A 72 -1.14 -7.14 -4.62
N MET A 73 -1.75 -7.80 -5.61
CA MET A 73 -2.99 -8.57 -5.39
C MET A 73 -2.77 -9.73 -4.43
N ALA A 74 -1.66 -10.44 -4.52
CA ALA A 74 -1.33 -11.52 -3.59
C ALA A 74 -1.12 -11.00 -2.15
N ILE A 75 -0.51 -9.82 -1.99
CA ILE A 75 -0.41 -9.15 -0.68
C ILE A 75 -1.80 -8.75 -0.17
N TYR A 76 -2.65 -8.16 -1.01
CA TYR A 76 -4.03 -7.80 -0.64
C TYR A 76 -4.82 -9.01 -0.14
N GLU A 77 -4.65 -10.17 -0.78
CA GLU A 77 -5.30 -11.41 -0.34
C GLU A 77 -4.87 -11.78 1.09
N VAL A 78 -3.57 -11.74 1.38
CA VAL A 78 -3.06 -12.02 2.73
C VAL A 78 -3.61 -11.00 3.73
N LEU A 79 -3.45 -9.70 3.46
CA LEU A 79 -3.90 -8.65 4.38
C LEU A 79 -5.41 -8.73 4.63
N GLY A 80 -6.20 -9.08 3.60
CA GLY A 80 -7.64 -9.29 3.71
C GLY A 80 -8.01 -10.48 4.60
N GLN A 81 -7.22 -11.56 4.61
CA GLN A 81 -7.43 -12.72 5.50
C GLN A 81 -7.34 -12.34 6.98
N TYR A 82 -6.56 -11.30 7.32
CA TYR A 82 -6.42 -10.76 8.68
C TYR A 82 -7.34 -9.57 8.98
N GLY A 83 -8.29 -9.26 8.10
CA GLY A 83 -9.25 -8.17 8.30
C GLY A 83 -8.64 -6.78 8.20
N ALA A 84 -7.54 -6.62 7.51
CA ALA A 84 -6.87 -5.33 7.34
C ALA A 84 -7.79 -4.28 6.67
N PRO A 85 -7.72 -2.99 7.07
CA PRO A 85 -8.54 -1.93 6.51
C PRO A 85 -8.14 -1.60 5.07
N THR A 86 -8.87 -2.14 4.10
CA THR A 86 -8.53 -2.10 2.66
C THR A 86 -8.43 -0.69 2.09
N TYR A 87 -9.18 0.28 2.64
CA TYR A 87 -9.10 1.68 2.20
C TYR A 87 -7.70 2.28 2.41
N VAL A 88 -7.01 1.91 3.50
CA VAL A 88 -5.64 2.35 3.78
C VAL A 88 -4.68 1.83 2.72
N LEU A 89 -4.83 0.57 2.33
CA LEU A 89 -4.00 -0.06 1.30
C LEU A 89 -4.11 0.67 -0.04
N TYR A 90 -5.33 1.02 -0.44
CA TYR A 90 -5.57 1.79 -1.65
C TYR A 90 -4.88 3.17 -1.60
N LEU A 91 -4.98 3.87 -0.47
CA LEU A 91 -4.38 5.19 -0.30
C LEU A 91 -2.85 5.15 -0.35
N LEU A 92 -2.23 4.11 0.21
CA LEU A 92 -0.77 3.95 0.21
C LEU A 92 -0.19 3.66 -1.18
N THR A 93 -0.97 3.05 -2.08
CA THR A 93 -0.51 2.75 -3.45
C THR A 93 -0.79 3.87 -4.46
N GLY A 94 -1.41 4.97 -4.04
CA GLY A 94 -1.79 6.09 -4.90
C GLY A 94 -0.62 6.89 -5.52
N TYR A 95 0.58 6.74 -5.01
CA TYR A 95 1.79 7.41 -5.53
C TYR A 95 2.04 7.16 -7.02
N ASN A 96 1.73 5.96 -7.51
CA ASN A 96 1.85 5.61 -8.92
C ASN A 96 1.06 6.56 -9.85
N THR A 97 -0.13 7.00 -9.44
CA THR A 97 -0.92 7.96 -10.22
C THR A 97 -0.22 9.31 -10.32
N ILE A 98 0.35 9.80 -9.23
CA ILE A 98 1.09 11.07 -9.21
C ILE A 98 2.33 10.99 -10.07
N VAL A 99 3.08 9.88 -9.99
CA VAL A 99 4.30 9.70 -10.80
C VAL A 99 3.99 9.67 -12.30
N ARG A 100 2.87 9.08 -12.70
CA ARG A 100 2.49 8.96 -14.11
C ARG A 100 1.88 10.22 -14.72
N GLU A 101 1.12 10.98 -13.95
CA GLU A 101 0.27 12.05 -14.46
C GLU A 101 0.63 13.44 -13.89
N GLY A 102 1.46 13.48 -12.85
CA GLY A 102 1.82 14.72 -12.15
C GLY A 102 2.92 15.52 -12.85
N THR A 103 3.03 16.80 -12.49
CA THR A 103 4.21 17.60 -12.81
C THR A 103 5.39 17.19 -11.95
N GLN A 104 6.62 17.53 -12.35
CA GLN A 104 7.82 17.22 -11.56
C GLN A 104 7.73 17.78 -10.14
N GLU A 105 7.20 18.98 -9.97
CA GLU A 105 6.99 19.60 -8.66
C GLU A 105 6.03 18.78 -7.78
N GLN A 106 4.96 18.25 -8.37
CA GLN A 106 3.99 17.39 -7.67
C GLN A 106 4.62 16.04 -7.30
N ILE A 107 5.39 15.45 -8.20
CA ILE A 107 6.13 14.20 -7.97
C ILE A 107 7.10 14.39 -6.81
N ASP A 108 7.96 15.42 -6.86
CA ASP A 108 8.95 15.71 -5.81
C ASP A 108 8.29 15.99 -4.46
N ALA A 109 7.17 16.73 -4.46
CA ALA A 109 6.42 17.04 -3.24
C ALA A 109 5.79 15.78 -2.62
N CYS A 110 5.42 14.80 -3.43
CA CYS A 110 4.75 13.58 -3.02
C CYS A 110 5.75 12.51 -2.57
N LEU A 111 6.78 12.25 -3.35
CA LEU A 111 7.74 11.16 -3.10
C LEU A 111 8.59 11.34 -1.85
N LYS A 112 8.71 12.55 -1.31
CA LYS A 112 9.40 12.77 -0.02
C LYS A 112 8.75 12.05 1.17
N TYR A 113 7.49 11.64 1.03
CA TYR A 113 6.77 10.88 2.05
C TYR A 113 6.77 9.38 1.81
N LEU A 114 7.39 8.94 0.72
CA LEU A 114 7.48 7.51 0.39
C LEU A 114 8.22 6.77 1.52
N GLY A 115 7.67 5.68 1.96
CA GLY A 115 8.21 4.87 3.07
C GLY A 115 7.83 5.35 4.48
N THR A 116 7.14 6.49 4.62
CA THR A 116 6.83 7.05 5.95
C THR A 116 5.47 6.61 6.50
N GLY A 117 4.52 6.26 5.64
CA GLY A 117 3.13 6.01 6.03
C GLY A 117 2.36 7.22 6.57
N GLU A 118 3.00 8.39 6.64
CA GLU A 118 2.42 9.62 7.21
C GLU A 118 1.49 10.34 6.24
N GLN A 119 1.68 10.14 4.94
CA GLN A 119 0.84 10.71 3.91
C GLN A 119 0.25 9.63 3.01
N VAL A 120 -0.95 9.92 2.54
CA VAL A 120 -1.70 9.09 1.62
C VAL A 120 -2.12 9.89 0.40
N VAL A 121 -2.21 9.22 -0.75
CA VAL A 121 -2.74 9.80 -1.97
C VAL A 121 -4.19 9.40 -2.10
N ASN A 122 -5.07 10.38 -2.16
CA ASN A 122 -6.51 10.15 -2.31
C ASN A 122 -7.00 10.70 -3.65
N SER A 123 -8.04 10.08 -4.21
CA SER A 123 -8.70 10.55 -5.42
C SER A 123 -10.13 10.99 -5.14
N ALA A 124 -10.50 12.18 -5.59
CA ALA A 124 -11.86 12.70 -5.56
C ALA A 124 -12.48 12.52 -6.96
N CYS A 125 -13.08 11.36 -7.19
CA CYS A 125 -13.61 10.96 -8.50
C CYS A 125 -15.06 11.38 -8.70
N THR A 126 -15.91 11.03 -7.75
CA THR A 126 -17.34 11.24 -7.85
C THR A 126 -17.73 12.63 -7.35
N GLU A 127 -18.40 13.41 -8.19
CA GLU A 127 -18.88 14.75 -7.86
C GLU A 127 -20.40 14.82 -8.01
N PRO A 128 -21.11 15.80 -7.37
CA PRO A 128 -22.57 15.90 -7.44
C PRO A 128 -23.15 16.02 -8.85
N GLY A 129 -22.37 16.51 -9.82
CA GLY A 129 -22.78 16.70 -11.21
C GLY A 129 -22.16 15.73 -12.20
N ALA A 130 -21.29 14.84 -11.76
CA ALA A 130 -20.54 13.91 -12.61
C ALA A 130 -20.19 12.65 -11.81
N GLY A 131 -20.87 11.57 -12.08
CA GLY A 131 -20.65 10.28 -11.43
C GLY A 131 -20.29 9.19 -12.42
#